data_2a8808b9d78879756a4decd0f38e9568
#
_entry.id   2a8808b9d78879756a4decd0f38e9568
#
_cell.length_a   1.000
_cell.length_b   1.000
_cell.length_c   1.000
_cell.angle_alpha   90.00
_cell.angle_beta   90.00
_cell.angle_gamma   90.00
#
_symmetry.space_group_name_H-M   'P 1'
#
loop_
_entity.id
_entity.type
_entity.pdbx_description
1 polymer ?
#
loop_
_entity_poly.entity_id
_entity_poly.type
_entity_poly.pdbx_seq_one_letter_code
_entity_poly.pdbx_strand_id
1 'polypeptide(L)'
;VKDSVYEIADIQYDEIQLYDGHIFYKDDVTKTEKEELKEYLKEDTDIQTYMDARMQSVTASKGNKKRSVYQCVLGNPDIVGKYEDFHDRKTKESYKLTDNGAIVSEKTAKLLNVKEGDAINLKDGMAKGVTVKIAHICENYMGHYIYFTPQYYKKVYGKTAEYNCIMFRAKDGYSEEQVKKAGEKILAKDQVLTISYLHDIKDQLDDMLASLNLVIIVLIVSAGMLAFVVLYNLNSINITERQRELATLKVLGFYDVEVG
;
A
#
# COMPACT_ATOMS: atom_id res chain seq x y z
N VAL A 1 11.75 -13.31 0.17
CA VAL A 1 11.44 -11.90 -0.16
C VAL A 1 10.05 -11.80 -0.78
N LYS A 2 9.75 -12.60 -1.82
CA LYS A 2 8.44 -12.55 -2.51
C LYS A 2 7.30 -12.90 -1.55
N ASP A 3 7.38 -14.03 -0.86
CA ASP A 3 6.36 -14.49 0.08
C ASP A 3 6.10 -13.47 1.19
N SER A 4 7.16 -12.80 1.69
CA SER A 4 7.03 -11.74 2.68
C SER A 4 6.32 -10.48 2.18
N VAL A 5 6.39 -10.18 0.87
CA VAL A 5 5.68 -9.03 0.29
C VAL A 5 4.20 -9.35 0.11
N TYR A 6 3.87 -10.58 -0.31
CA TYR A 6 2.48 -11.03 -0.37
C TYR A 6 1.85 -11.07 1.02
N GLU A 7 2.54 -11.61 2.02
CA GLU A 7 2.07 -11.61 3.42
C GLU A 7 1.78 -10.18 3.91
N ILE A 8 2.65 -9.22 3.60
CA ILE A 8 2.44 -7.80 3.92
C ILE A 8 1.21 -7.24 3.21
N ALA A 9 0.99 -7.59 1.94
CA ALA A 9 -0.19 -7.13 1.20
C ALA A 9 -1.47 -7.72 1.79
N ASP A 10 -1.47 -9.01 2.13
CA ASP A 10 -2.61 -9.67 2.76
C ASP A 10 -2.92 -9.04 4.12
N ILE A 11 -1.93 -8.81 4.98
CA ILE A 11 -2.14 -8.11 6.26
C ILE A 11 -2.72 -6.71 6.02
N GLN A 12 -2.16 -5.95 5.06
CA GLN A 12 -2.61 -4.58 4.79
C GLN A 12 -4.06 -4.52 4.31
N TYR A 13 -4.45 -5.39 3.39
CA TYR A 13 -5.71 -5.27 2.65
C TYR A 13 -6.80 -6.25 3.12
N ASP A 14 -6.47 -7.24 3.94
CA ASP A 14 -7.44 -8.20 4.47
C ASP A 14 -7.61 -8.07 5.99
N GLU A 15 -6.61 -7.51 6.72
CA GLU A 15 -6.68 -7.39 8.18
C GLU A 15 -6.74 -5.94 8.68
N ILE A 16 -6.03 -5.00 8.04
CA ILE A 16 -5.96 -3.59 8.48
C ILE A 16 -7.02 -2.74 7.80
N GLN A 17 -7.07 -2.75 6.47
CA GLN A 17 -8.03 -2.00 5.68
C GLN A 17 -9.19 -2.90 5.28
N LEU A 18 -10.34 -2.71 5.91
CA LEU A 18 -11.51 -3.60 5.84
C LEU A 18 -12.63 -3.08 4.94
N TYR A 19 -12.46 -1.93 4.31
CA TYR A 19 -13.42 -1.33 3.39
C TYR A 19 -13.23 -1.83 1.96
N ASP A 20 -14.26 -1.72 1.12
CA ASP A 20 -14.15 -2.11 -0.28
C ASP A 20 -13.70 -0.96 -1.19
N GLY A 21 -13.98 0.27 -0.81
CA GLY A 21 -13.53 1.42 -1.59
C GLY A 21 -13.95 2.78 -1.06
N HIS A 22 -13.52 3.80 -1.81
CA HIS A 22 -13.86 5.19 -1.59
C HIS A 22 -14.63 5.73 -2.81
N ILE A 23 -15.77 6.37 -2.55
CA ILE A 23 -16.56 7.11 -3.53
C ILE A 23 -16.18 8.57 -3.39
N PHE A 24 -15.52 9.16 -4.38
CA PHE A 24 -15.15 10.56 -4.37
C PHE A 24 -16.22 11.42 -5.03
N TYR A 25 -16.56 12.53 -4.39
CA TYR A 25 -17.48 13.52 -4.93
C TYR A 25 -16.81 14.39 -5.99
N LYS A 26 -17.58 14.93 -6.92
CA LYS A 26 -17.16 16.04 -7.76
C LYS A 26 -17.02 17.32 -6.91
N ASP A 27 -16.21 18.26 -7.36
CA ASP A 27 -15.87 19.47 -6.57
C ASP A 27 -17.04 20.39 -6.31
N ASP A 28 -18.05 20.41 -7.20
CA ASP A 28 -19.21 21.31 -7.22
C ASP A 28 -20.46 20.71 -6.54
N VAL A 29 -20.37 19.54 -5.94
CA VAL A 29 -21.50 18.85 -5.31
C VAL A 29 -21.94 19.55 -4.05
N THR A 30 -23.21 19.94 -4.00
CA THR A 30 -23.87 20.60 -2.87
C THR A 30 -24.11 19.63 -1.71
N LYS A 31 -24.40 20.17 -0.53
CA LYS A 31 -24.76 19.35 0.64
C LYS A 31 -26.00 18.51 0.38
N THR A 32 -27.01 19.07 -0.30
CA THR A 32 -28.25 18.37 -0.63
C THR A 32 -27.98 17.16 -1.53
N GLU A 33 -27.17 17.34 -2.56
CA GLU A 33 -26.82 16.26 -3.49
C GLU A 33 -25.98 15.18 -2.81
N LYS A 34 -25.13 15.54 -1.83
CA LYS A 34 -24.43 14.54 -1.00
C LYS A 34 -25.40 13.71 -0.15
N GLU A 35 -26.43 14.34 0.44
CA GLU A 35 -27.46 13.62 1.18
C GLU A 35 -28.30 12.71 0.28
N GLU A 36 -28.65 13.15 -0.93
CA GLU A 36 -29.33 12.30 -1.92
C GLU A 36 -28.55 11.04 -2.26
N LEU A 37 -27.23 11.18 -2.47
CA LEU A 37 -26.36 10.00 -2.70
C LEU A 37 -26.35 9.07 -1.48
N LYS A 38 -26.29 9.62 -0.27
CA LYS A 38 -26.31 8.82 0.96
C LYS A 38 -27.64 8.08 1.15
N GLU A 39 -28.77 8.71 0.86
CA GLU A 39 -30.06 8.03 0.88
C GLU A 39 -30.10 6.90 -0.17
N TYR A 40 -29.58 7.12 -1.37
CA TYR A 40 -29.43 6.05 -2.35
C TYR A 40 -28.58 4.88 -1.80
N LEU A 41 -27.41 5.15 -1.19
CA LEU A 41 -26.56 4.11 -0.62
C LEU A 41 -27.21 3.34 0.52
N LYS A 42 -28.07 4.00 1.29
CA LYS A 42 -28.81 3.39 2.39
C LYS A 42 -29.89 2.41 1.89
N GLU A 43 -30.49 2.71 0.73
CA GLU A 43 -31.52 1.87 0.11
C GLU A 43 -30.91 0.77 -0.77
N ASP A 44 -29.66 0.90 -1.20
CA ASP A 44 -28.99 -0.06 -2.06
C ASP A 44 -28.66 -1.36 -1.29
N THR A 45 -29.26 -2.46 -1.72
CA THR A 45 -29.08 -3.78 -1.10
C THR A 45 -27.68 -4.38 -1.31
N ASP A 46 -26.90 -3.84 -2.24
CA ASP A 46 -25.54 -4.26 -2.52
C ASP A 46 -24.52 -3.61 -1.56
N ILE A 47 -24.93 -2.53 -0.87
CA ILE A 47 -24.10 -1.79 0.11
C ILE A 47 -24.50 -2.18 1.53
N GLN A 48 -23.55 -2.73 2.28
CA GLN A 48 -23.76 -3.11 3.67
C GLN A 48 -23.70 -1.91 4.61
N THR A 49 -22.68 -1.06 4.41
CA THR A 49 -22.48 0.13 5.25
C THR A 49 -21.62 1.16 4.52
N TYR A 50 -21.78 2.40 4.87
CA TYR A 50 -21.00 3.51 4.36
C TYR A 50 -20.72 4.54 5.44
N MET A 51 -19.68 5.36 5.25
CA MET A 51 -19.26 6.39 6.19
C MET A 51 -18.67 7.57 5.43
N ASP A 52 -19.11 8.79 5.78
CA ASP A 52 -18.47 10.01 5.27
C ASP A 52 -16.99 10.05 5.67
N ALA A 53 -16.15 10.49 4.77
CA ALA A 53 -14.74 10.67 5.04
C ALA A 53 -14.17 11.89 4.31
N ARG A 54 -13.09 12.42 4.86
CA ARG A 54 -12.25 13.40 4.18
C ARG A 54 -10.88 12.81 4.01
N MET A 55 -10.40 12.74 2.79
CA MET A 55 -9.02 12.37 2.48
C MET A 55 -8.34 13.53 1.78
N GLN A 56 -7.20 13.96 2.31
CA GLN A 56 -6.42 15.05 1.73
C GLN A 56 -4.92 14.80 1.94
N SER A 57 -4.14 15.04 0.89
CA SER A 57 -2.68 15.03 1.02
C SER A 57 -2.20 16.31 1.70
N VAL A 58 -1.46 16.16 2.79
CA VAL A 58 -0.88 17.25 3.55
C VAL A 58 0.59 16.97 3.87
N THR A 59 1.35 18.00 4.23
CA THR A 59 2.73 17.83 4.67
C THR A 59 2.77 17.73 6.19
N ALA A 60 3.21 16.60 6.71
CA ALA A 60 3.53 16.41 8.11
C ALA A 60 5.01 16.73 8.36
N SER A 61 5.32 17.45 9.46
CA SER A 61 6.68 17.81 9.80
C SER A 61 6.97 17.77 11.30
N LYS A 62 8.22 17.43 11.62
CA LYS A 62 8.80 17.49 12.98
C LYS A 62 10.27 17.92 12.86
N GLY A 63 10.61 19.10 13.38
CA GLY A 63 11.94 19.68 13.15
C GLY A 63 12.26 19.79 11.66
N ASN A 64 13.39 19.22 11.24
CA ASN A 64 13.83 19.26 9.83
C ASN A 64 13.23 18.15 8.96
N LYS A 65 12.48 17.20 9.54
CA LYS A 65 11.88 16.10 8.82
C LYS A 65 10.51 16.49 8.29
N LYS A 66 10.25 16.17 7.02
CA LYS A 66 8.97 16.43 6.34
C LYS A 66 8.56 15.22 5.53
N ARG A 67 7.25 14.92 5.51
CA ARG A 67 6.66 13.86 4.68
C ARG A 67 5.28 14.27 4.21
N SER A 68 4.95 13.91 2.96
CA SER A 68 3.57 13.94 2.50
C SER A 68 2.81 12.78 3.12
N VAL A 69 1.64 13.05 3.67
CA VAL A 69 0.78 12.07 4.32
C VAL A 69 -0.67 12.30 3.89
N TYR A 70 -1.46 11.25 3.89
CA TYR A 70 -2.91 11.36 3.75
C TYR A 70 -3.52 11.63 5.11
N GLN A 71 -4.13 12.80 5.26
CA GLN A 71 -4.98 13.13 6.39
C GLN A 71 -6.37 12.58 6.14
N CYS A 72 -6.80 11.69 7.01
CA CYS A 72 -8.11 11.04 6.93
C CYS A 72 -8.97 11.47 8.12
N VAL A 73 -10.09 12.12 7.86
CA VAL A 73 -11.11 12.40 8.88
C VAL A 73 -12.24 11.41 8.66
N LEU A 74 -12.47 10.54 9.64
CA LEU A 74 -13.46 9.47 9.58
C LEU A 74 -14.75 9.93 10.27
N GLY A 75 -15.82 10.03 9.50
CA GLY A 75 -17.05 10.76 9.87
C GLY A 75 -17.82 10.18 11.04
N ASN A 76 -17.69 8.89 11.32
CA ASN A 76 -18.36 8.23 12.43
C ASN A 76 -17.40 7.33 13.21
N PRO A 77 -16.81 7.80 14.32
CA PRO A 77 -15.86 7.05 15.13
C PRO A 77 -16.39 5.73 15.70
N ASP A 78 -17.71 5.60 15.88
CA ASP A 78 -18.31 4.39 16.47
C ASP A 78 -18.26 3.18 15.53
N ILE A 79 -18.19 3.42 14.23
CA ILE A 79 -18.16 2.35 13.21
C ILE A 79 -16.82 2.22 12.50
N VAL A 80 -15.81 3.01 12.89
CA VAL A 80 -14.48 2.99 12.25
C VAL A 80 -13.88 1.61 12.22
N GLY A 81 -14.02 0.81 13.27
CA GLY A 81 -13.53 -0.56 13.33
C GLY A 81 -14.09 -1.53 12.27
N LYS A 82 -15.14 -1.12 11.54
CA LYS A 82 -15.62 -1.87 10.37
C LYS A 82 -14.84 -1.56 9.09
N TYR A 83 -14.04 -0.50 9.10
CA TYR A 83 -13.31 0.04 7.93
C TYR A 83 -11.79 -0.02 8.11
N GLU A 84 -11.31 0.22 9.32
CA GLU A 84 -9.89 0.25 9.66
C GLU A 84 -9.68 -0.43 11.01
N ASP A 85 -8.76 -1.39 11.07
CA ASP A 85 -8.32 -1.99 12.33
C ASP A 85 -7.04 -1.31 12.81
N PHE A 86 -7.17 -0.42 13.78
CA PHE A 86 -6.04 0.25 14.40
C PHE A 86 -5.47 -0.58 15.55
N HIS A 87 -4.27 -1.09 15.38
CA HIS A 87 -3.59 -1.84 16.45
C HIS A 87 -2.06 -1.64 16.41
N ASP A 88 -1.40 -1.93 17.53
CA ASP A 88 0.05 -2.00 17.58
C ASP A 88 0.57 -3.27 16.89
N ARG A 89 1.59 -3.12 16.05
CA ARG A 89 2.16 -4.23 15.29
C ARG A 89 2.74 -5.35 16.17
N LYS A 90 3.30 -5.01 17.32
CA LYS A 90 4.01 -5.98 18.18
C LYS A 90 3.10 -6.60 19.23
N THR A 91 2.31 -5.77 19.88
CA THR A 91 1.44 -6.22 20.99
C THR A 91 0.08 -6.68 20.50
N LYS A 92 -0.30 -6.27 19.26
CA LYS A 92 -1.65 -6.49 18.69
C LYS A 92 -2.76 -5.86 19.55
N GLU A 93 -2.40 -4.91 20.41
CA GLU A 93 -3.37 -4.13 21.17
C GLU A 93 -4.15 -3.20 20.22
N SER A 94 -5.47 -3.32 20.22
CA SER A 94 -6.35 -2.49 19.38
C SER A 94 -6.56 -1.12 19.97
N TYR A 95 -6.57 -0.11 19.11
CA TYR A 95 -6.79 1.29 19.46
C TYR A 95 -8.15 1.79 18.96
N LYS A 96 -8.77 2.65 19.74
CA LYS A 96 -9.93 3.41 19.29
C LYS A 96 -9.52 4.79 18.82
N LEU A 97 -10.09 5.23 17.73
CA LEU A 97 -9.94 6.61 17.28
C LEU A 97 -10.74 7.53 18.21
N THR A 98 -10.06 8.44 18.90
CA THR A 98 -10.65 9.32 19.93
C THR A 98 -10.31 10.79 19.70
N ASP A 99 -10.95 11.68 20.47
CA ASP A 99 -10.72 13.13 20.39
C ASP A 99 -9.46 13.60 21.14
N ASN A 100 -8.66 12.68 21.67
CA ASN A 100 -7.45 12.97 22.43
C ASN A 100 -6.20 13.19 21.58
N GLY A 101 -6.25 12.83 20.31
CA GLY A 101 -5.16 12.95 19.37
C GLY A 101 -5.40 12.16 18.09
N ALA A 102 -4.49 12.27 17.16
CA ALA A 102 -4.53 11.52 15.90
C ALA A 102 -3.85 10.14 16.04
N ILE A 103 -4.27 9.18 15.23
CA ILE A 103 -3.56 7.92 15.02
C ILE A 103 -2.68 8.07 13.78
N VAL A 104 -1.41 7.66 13.88
CA VAL A 104 -0.42 7.81 12.80
C VAL A 104 0.10 6.44 12.39
N SER A 105 0.27 6.21 11.10
CA SER A 105 0.89 4.99 10.59
C SER A 105 2.35 4.84 11.06
N GLU A 106 2.77 3.62 11.42
CA GLU A 106 4.09 3.31 11.99
C GLU A 106 5.24 3.83 11.12
N LYS A 107 5.14 3.66 9.80
CA LYS A 107 6.16 4.13 8.85
C LYS A 107 6.29 5.65 8.86
N THR A 108 5.19 6.38 8.96
CA THR A 108 5.18 7.84 9.08
C THR A 108 5.84 8.28 10.38
N ALA A 109 5.49 7.65 11.49
CA ALA A 109 6.09 7.92 12.78
C ALA A 109 7.61 7.69 12.78
N LYS A 110 8.09 6.61 12.20
CA LYS A 110 9.53 6.32 12.04
C LYS A 110 10.24 7.37 11.19
N LEU A 111 9.67 7.75 10.05
CA LEU A 111 10.28 8.73 9.15
C LEU A 111 10.36 10.13 9.76
N LEU A 112 9.37 10.55 10.55
CA LEU A 112 9.36 11.80 11.28
C LEU A 112 10.11 11.73 12.61
N ASN A 113 10.48 10.52 13.06
CA ASN A 113 11.11 10.25 14.36
C ASN A 113 10.26 10.75 15.53
N VAL A 114 9.01 10.31 15.57
CA VAL A 114 8.03 10.68 16.59
C VAL A 114 7.50 9.44 17.31
N LYS A 115 7.00 9.66 18.53
CA LYS A 115 6.40 8.65 19.41
C LYS A 115 4.99 9.08 19.83
N GLU A 116 4.26 8.17 20.44
CA GLU A 116 3.01 8.48 21.10
C GLU A 116 3.20 9.60 22.14
N GLY A 117 2.27 10.54 22.18
CA GLY A 117 2.35 11.73 23.01
C GLY A 117 3.07 12.93 22.38
N ASP A 118 3.87 12.71 21.33
CA ASP A 118 4.52 13.80 20.59
C ASP A 118 3.51 14.64 19.81
N ALA A 119 3.95 15.85 19.43
CA ALA A 119 3.22 16.71 18.51
C ALA A 119 3.97 16.85 17.18
N ILE A 120 3.22 16.89 16.08
CA ILE A 120 3.69 17.17 14.74
C ILE A 120 2.98 18.38 14.17
N ASN A 121 3.57 19.01 13.16
CA ASN A 121 2.92 20.07 12.43
C ASN A 121 2.38 19.50 11.10
N LEU A 122 1.11 19.80 10.80
CA LEU A 122 0.47 19.51 9.53
C LEU A 122 0.23 20.79 8.75
N LYS A 123 0.56 20.77 7.47
CA LYS A 123 0.39 21.90 6.57
C LYS A 123 -0.23 21.45 5.25
N ASP A 124 -1.31 22.10 4.87
CA ASP A 124 -1.95 21.94 3.57
C ASP A 124 -1.48 23.04 2.63
N GLY A 125 -0.62 22.70 1.68
CA GLY A 125 -0.09 23.63 0.71
C GLY A 125 0.51 24.89 1.34
N MET A 126 -0.04 26.06 0.98
CA MET A 126 0.37 27.36 1.53
C MET A 126 -0.37 27.76 2.81
N ALA A 127 -1.34 26.97 3.28
CA ALA A 127 -2.08 27.29 4.49
C ALA A 127 -1.17 27.32 5.74
N LYS A 128 -1.65 27.99 6.79
CA LYS A 128 -0.95 27.99 8.08
C LYS A 128 -0.95 26.56 8.64
N GLY A 129 0.23 26.11 9.09
CA GLY A 129 0.36 24.80 9.73
C GLY A 129 -0.37 24.73 11.07
N VAL A 130 -0.86 23.55 11.42
CA VAL A 130 -1.52 23.26 12.69
C VAL A 130 -0.72 22.20 13.46
N THR A 131 -0.75 22.30 14.78
CA THR A 131 -0.10 21.32 15.65
C THR A 131 -1.06 20.22 16.03
N VAL A 132 -0.65 18.98 15.82
CA VAL A 132 -1.43 17.78 16.05
C VAL A 132 -0.71 16.87 17.03
N LYS A 133 -1.39 16.44 18.09
CA LYS A 133 -0.89 15.45 19.05
C LYS A 133 -1.11 14.05 18.49
N ILE A 134 -0.11 13.20 18.62
CA ILE A 134 -0.18 11.77 18.27
C ILE A 134 -0.70 11.02 19.50
N ALA A 135 -1.87 10.39 19.39
CA ALA A 135 -2.41 9.54 20.44
C ALA A 135 -1.83 8.13 20.35
N HIS A 136 -1.86 7.52 19.15
CA HIS A 136 -1.37 6.17 18.92
C HIS A 136 -0.64 6.07 17.59
N ILE A 137 0.20 5.03 17.49
CA ILE A 137 0.90 4.63 16.26
C ILE A 137 0.39 3.24 15.89
N CYS A 138 -0.25 3.12 14.72
CA CYS A 138 -0.84 1.88 14.26
C CYS A 138 0.03 1.16 13.23
N GLU A 139 -0.10 -0.18 13.20
CA GLU A 139 0.46 -1.02 12.14
C GLU A 139 -0.06 -0.56 10.78
N ASN A 140 0.83 -0.35 9.83
CA ASN A 140 0.49 -0.01 8.45
C ASN A 140 1.73 -0.15 7.57
N TYR A 141 1.58 -0.82 6.45
CA TYR A 141 2.67 -1.13 5.53
C TYR A 141 2.66 -0.27 4.27
N MET A 142 1.48 0.11 3.81
CA MET A 142 1.29 0.85 2.56
C MET A 142 0.78 2.26 2.82
N GLY A 143 1.42 3.25 2.17
CA GLY A 143 1.06 4.64 2.33
C GLY A 143 1.51 5.27 3.65
N HIS A 144 1.15 6.54 3.82
CA HIS A 144 1.43 7.36 4.98
C HIS A 144 0.13 8.01 5.41
N TYR A 145 -0.41 7.61 6.55
CA TYR A 145 -1.72 8.05 6.99
C TYR A 145 -1.67 8.70 8.36
N ILE A 146 -2.58 9.64 8.57
CA ILE A 146 -2.90 10.23 9.85
C ILE A 146 -4.41 10.37 9.97
N TYR A 147 -5.00 9.76 11.00
CA TYR A 147 -6.42 9.62 11.19
C TYR A 147 -6.95 10.50 12.29
N PHE A 148 -8.09 11.12 12.03
CA PHE A 148 -8.77 12.06 12.93
C PHE A 148 -10.23 11.66 13.13
N THR A 149 -10.75 11.92 14.35
CA THR A 149 -12.19 12.08 14.53
C THR A 149 -12.63 13.45 14.00
N PRO A 150 -13.91 13.64 13.64
CA PRO A 150 -14.43 14.94 13.26
C PRO A 150 -14.26 15.99 14.36
N GLN A 151 -14.43 15.60 15.63
CA GLN A 151 -14.31 16.48 16.78
C GLN A 151 -12.85 16.92 17.01
N TYR A 152 -11.89 15.98 16.92
CA TYR A 152 -10.49 16.32 17.03
C TYR A 152 -10.02 17.21 15.87
N TYR A 153 -10.49 16.96 14.66
CA TYR A 153 -10.25 17.83 13.51
C TYR A 153 -10.74 19.25 13.77
N LYS A 154 -12.02 19.38 14.24
CA LYS A 154 -12.60 20.69 14.59
C LYS A 154 -11.81 21.40 15.68
N LYS A 155 -11.33 20.67 16.69
CA LYS A 155 -10.50 21.22 17.78
C LYS A 155 -9.18 21.79 17.25
N VAL A 156 -8.52 21.09 16.31
CA VAL A 156 -7.21 21.47 15.76
C VAL A 156 -7.32 22.57 14.72
N TYR A 157 -8.29 22.48 13.82
CA TYR A 157 -8.44 23.40 12.69
C TYR A 157 -9.41 24.56 12.94
N GLY A 158 -10.18 24.52 14.01
CA GLY A 158 -11.19 25.54 14.33
C GLY A 158 -12.41 25.53 13.41
N LYS A 159 -12.56 24.53 12.54
CA LYS A 159 -13.65 24.38 11.59
C LYS A 159 -14.05 22.92 11.43
N THR A 160 -15.30 22.69 11.05
CA THR A 160 -15.81 21.35 10.72
C THR A 160 -15.14 20.83 9.45
N ALA A 161 -14.83 19.54 9.43
CA ALA A 161 -14.31 18.89 8.23
C ALA A 161 -15.37 18.87 7.11
N GLU A 162 -14.96 19.24 5.91
CA GLU A 162 -15.77 19.06 4.71
C GLU A 162 -15.43 17.72 4.10
N TYR A 163 -16.38 16.79 4.10
CA TYR A 163 -16.17 15.46 3.54
C TYR A 163 -16.14 15.52 2.01
N ASN A 164 -15.14 14.90 1.43
CA ASN A 164 -14.92 14.82 -0.01
C ASN A 164 -15.07 13.41 -0.58
N CYS A 165 -15.29 12.42 0.28
CA CYS A 165 -15.55 11.05 -0.14
C CYS A 165 -16.43 10.30 0.87
N ILE A 166 -16.89 9.14 0.44
CA ILE A 166 -17.56 8.14 1.26
C ILE A 166 -16.73 6.86 1.22
N MET A 167 -16.41 6.29 2.37
CA MET A 167 -15.93 4.91 2.48
C MET A 167 -17.12 3.98 2.48
N PHE A 168 -17.04 2.86 1.78
CA PHE A 168 -18.14 1.90 1.75
C PHE A 168 -17.64 0.45 1.89
N ARG A 169 -18.54 -0.38 2.39
CA ARG A 169 -18.45 -1.84 2.34
C ARG A 169 -19.64 -2.38 1.58
N ALA A 170 -19.38 -3.23 0.63
CA ALA A 170 -20.39 -4.01 -0.05
C ALA A 170 -20.91 -5.12 0.86
N LYS A 171 -21.96 -5.79 0.44
CA LYS A 171 -22.55 -6.90 1.15
C LYS A 171 -21.53 -8.02 1.38
N ASP A 172 -21.52 -8.57 2.59
CA ASP A 172 -20.59 -9.64 2.96
C ASP A 172 -20.70 -10.84 2.01
N GLY A 173 -19.52 -11.38 1.64
CA GLY A 173 -19.41 -12.50 0.72
C GLY A 173 -19.48 -12.14 -0.76
N TYR A 174 -19.54 -10.86 -1.12
CA TYR A 174 -19.42 -10.43 -2.52
C TYR A 174 -18.01 -10.69 -3.03
N SER A 175 -17.94 -11.20 -4.26
CA SER A 175 -16.69 -11.23 -5.02
C SER A 175 -16.33 -9.82 -5.51
N GLU A 176 -15.07 -9.62 -5.88
CA GLU A 176 -14.57 -8.37 -6.45
C GLU A 176 -15.40 -7.88 -7.64
N GLU A 177 -15.79 -8.80 -8.53
CA GLU A 177 -16.65 -8.49 -9.68
C GLU A 177 -18.02 -7.98 -9.23
N GLN A 178 -18.57 -8.55 -8.14
CA GLN A 178 -19.86 -8.08 -7.58
C GLN A 178 -19.73 -6.72 -6.92
N VAL A 179 -18.62 -6.47 -6.23
CA VAL A 179 -18.30 -5.13 -5.67
C VAL A 179 -18.17 -4.09 -6.79
N LYS A 180 -17.46 -4.40 -7.87
CA LYS A 180 -17.32 -3.52 -9.04
C LYS A 180 -18.67 -3.25 -9.71
N LYS A 181 -19.52 -4.27 -9.86
CA LYS A 181 -20.89 -4.07 -10.39
C LYS A 181 -21.76 -3.16 -9.52
N ALA A 182 -21.67 -3.31 -8.20
CA ALA A 182 -22.34 -2.40 -7.28
C ALA A 182 -21.81 -0.97 -7.45
N GLY A 183 -20.51 -0.81 -7.57
CA GLY A 183 -19.86 0.48 -7.80
C GLY A 183 -20.20 1.12 -9.14
N GLU A 184 -20.41 0.36 -10.22
CA GLU A 184 -20.84 0.90 -11.52
C GLU A 184 -22.18 1.64 -11.42
N LYS A 185 -23.14 1.13 -10.62
CA LYS A 185 -24.41 1.80 -10.37
C LYS A 185 -24.22 3.13 -9.63
N ILE A 186 -23.26 3.15 -8.69
CA ILE A 186 -22.93 4.35 -7.90
C ILE A 186 -22.17 5.34 -8.77
N LEU A 187 -21.23 4.88 -9.59
CA LEU A 187 -20.46 5.73 -10.51
C LEU A 187 -21.33 6.44 -11.55
N ALA A 188 -22.49 5.86 -11.89
CA ALA A 188 -23.47 6.46 -12.80
C ALA A 188 -24.23 7.65 -12.17
N LYS A 189 -24.05 7.94 -10.87
CA LYS A 189 -24.69 9.08 -10.20
C LYS A 189 -23.96 10.38 -10.50
N ASP A 190 -24.70 11.44 -10.72
CA ASP A 190 -24.14 12.74 -11.12
C ASP A 190 -23.17 13.34 -10.10
N GLN A 191 -23.33 13.02 -8.82
CA GLN A 191 -22.52 13.49 -7.71
C GLN A 191 -21.13 12.84 -7.65
N VAL A 192 -20.96 11.70 -8.31
CA VAL A 192 -19.77 10.87 -8.18
C VAL A 192 -18.73 11.23 -9.23
N LEU A 193 -17.51 11.51 -8.80
CA LEU A 193 -16.35 11.73 -9.67
C LEU A 193 -15.72 10.40 -10.09
N THR A 194 -15.42 9.58 -9.09
CA THR A 194 -14.74 8.29 -9.27
C THR A 194 -14.92 7.40 -8.05
N ILE A 195 -14.69 6.11 -8.24
CA ILE A 195 -14.60 5.14 -7.16
C ILE A 195 -13.20 4.53 -7.19
N SER A 196 -12.52 4.53 -6.04
CA SER A 196 -11.26 3.83 -5.83
C SER A 196 -11.52 2.56 -5.03
N TYR A 197 -11.32 1.41 -5.64
CA TYR A 197 -11.49 0.13 -4.97
C TYR A 197 -10.17 -0.28 -4.30
N LEU A 198 -10.27 -0.79 -3.09
CA LEU A 198 -9.11 -1.27 -2.34
C LEU A 198 -8.45 -2.46 -3.06
N HIS A 199 -9.27 -3.30 -3.65
CA HIS A 199 -8.83 -4.49 -4.38
C HIS A 199 -7.98 -4.15 -5.61
N ASP A 200 -8.34 -3.11 -6.37
CA ASP A 200 -7.53 -2.67 -7.53
C ASP A 200 -6.10 -2.30 -7.13
N ILE A 201 -5.90 -1.82 -5.90
CA ILE A 201 -4.56 -1.52 -5.38
C ILE A 201 -3.79 -2.83 -5.10
N LYS A 202 -4.48 -3.84 -4.58
CA LYS A 202 -3.90 -5.19 -4.36
C LYS A 202 -3.52 -5.83 -5.68
N ASP A 203 -4.39 -5.79 -6.69
CA ASP A 203 -4.12 -6.31 -8.04
C ASP A 203 -2.92 -5.63 -8.70
N GLN A 204 -2.80 -4.31 -8.58
CA GLN A 204 -1.64 -3.57 -9.10
C GLN A 204 -0.33 -4.01 -8.44
N LEU A 205 -0.34 -4.32 -7.15
CA LEU A 205 0.82 -4.85 -6.46
C LEU A 205 1.18 -6.25 -6.96
N ASP A 206 0.19 -7.11 -7.16
CA ASP A 206 0.38 -8.45 -7.68
C ASP A 206 0.98 -8.43 -9.08
N ASP A 207 0.47 -7.57 -9.97
CA ASP A 207 1.00 -7.37 -11.32
C ASP A 207 2.45 -6.84 -11.29
N MET A 208 2.74 -5.91 -10.39
CA MET A 208 4.10 -5.40 -10.22
C MET A 208 5.05 -6.51 -9.74
N LEU A 209 4.63 -7.34 -8.79
CA LEU A 209 5.42 -8.46 -8.30
C LEU A 209 5.58 -9.56 -9.35
N ALA A 210 4.56 -9.81 -10.16
CA ALA A 210 4.64 -10.74 -11.30
C ALA A 210 5.66 -10.26 -12.34
N SER A 211 5.68 -8.98 -12.65
CA SER A 211 6.66 -8.40 -13.58
C SER A 211 8.09 -8.51 -13.09
N LEU A 212 8.35 -8.36 -11.78
CA LEU A 212 9.66 -8.57 -11.18
C LEU A 212 10.13 -10.03 -11.32
N ASN A 213 9.22 -11.02 -11.26
CA ASN A 213 9.57 -12.42 -11.50
C ASN A 213 10.13 -12.64 -12.91
N LEU A 214 9.54 -12.02 -13.92
CA LEU A 214 10.04 -12.12 -15.30
C LEU A 214 11.48 -11.62 -15.39
N VAL A 215 11.79 -10.48 -14.75
CA VAL A 215 13.14 -9.92 -14.72
C VAL A 215 14.11 -10.89 -14.03
N ILE A 216 13.72 -11.49 -12.91
CA ILE A 216 14.54 -12.48 -12.19
C ILE A 216 14.83 -13.70 -13.07
N ILE A 217 13.83 -14.23 -13.78
CA ILE A 217 14.01 -15.37 -14.69
C ILE A 217 15.01 -15.02 -15.81
N VAL A 218 14.87 -13.84 -16.41
CA VAL A 218 15.80 -13.38 -17.47
C VAL A 218 17.24 -13.28 -16.92
N LEU A 219 17.42 -12.76 -15.72
CA LEU A 219 18.73 -12.67 -15.08
C LEU A 219 19.33 -14.04 -14.80
N ILE A 220 18.53 -15.00 -14.31
CA ILE A 220 18.98 -16.38 -14.05
C ILE A 220 19.41 -17.06 -15.34
N VAL A 221 18.62 -16.95 -16.41
CA VAL A 221 18.94 -17.52 -17.72
C VAL A 221 20.23 -16.89 -18.27
N SER A 222 20.35 -15.56 -18.20
CA SER A 222 21.53 -14.85 -18.69
C SER A 222 22.80 -15.23 -17.91
N ALA A 223 22.69 -15.35 -16.58
CA ALA A 223 23.81 -15.80 -15.74
C ALA A 223 24.19 -17.25 -16.05
N GLY A 224 23.21 -18.12 -16.27
CA GLY A 224 23.45 -19.52 -16.68
C GLY A 224 24.15 -19.63 -18.03
N MET A 225 23.73 -18.83 -19.03
CA MET A 225 24.41 -18.78 -20.33
C MET A 225 25.86 -18.29 -20.19
N LEU A 226 26.08 -17.25 -19.41
CA LEU A 226 27.44 -16.75 -19.17
C LEU A 226 28.33 -17.80 -18.49
N ALA A 227 27.81 -18.47 -17.46
CA ALA A 227 28.53 -19.55 -16.80
C ALA A 227 28.87 -20.70 -17.76
N PHE A 228 27.93 -21.07 -18.63
CA PHE A 228 28.13 -22.08 -19.66
C PHE A 228 29.26 -21.69 -20.64
N VAL A 229 29.26 -20.44 -21.14
CA VAL A 229 30.31 -19.93 -22.04
C VAL A 229 31.68 -19.95 -21.36
N VAL A 230 31.76 -19.52 -20.08
CA VAL A 230 33.02 -19.56 -19.33
C VAL A 230 33.52 -20.98 -19.13
N LEU A 231 32.66 -21.90 -18.72
CA LEU A 231 33.03 -23.33 -18.57
C LEU A 231 33.44 -23.97 -19.88
N TYR A 232 32.74 -23.66 -20.97
CA TYR A 232 33.10 -24.14 -22.31
C TYR A 232 34.48 -23.64 -22.71
N ASN A 233 34.77 -22.35 -22.53
CA ASN A 233 36.09 -21.79 -22.84
C ASN A 233 37.22 -22.40 -21.99
N LEU A 234 37.01 -22.56 -20.67
CA LEU A 234 37.97 -23.20 -19.78
C LEU A 234 38.22 -24.66 -20.19
N ASN A 235 37.16 -25.39 -20.51
CA ASN A 235 37.30 -26.79 -20.97
C ASN A 235 38.05 -26.88 -22.32
N SER A 236 37.75 -25.97 -23.24
CA SER A 236 38.43 -25.90 -24.55
C SER A 236 39.91 -25.61 -24.39
N ILE A 237 40.31 -24.69 -23.49
CA ILE A 237 41.71 -24.38 -23.18
C ILE A 237 42.40 -25.62 -22.57
N ASN A 238 41.78 -26.27 -21.59
CA ASN A 238 42.33 -27.46 -20.94
C ASN A 238 42.56 -28.62 -21.96
N ILE A 239 41.61 -28.83 -22.87
CA ILE A 239 41.73 -29.84 -23.91
C ILE A 239 42.89 -29.48 -24.85
N THR A 240 43.03 -28.24 -25.25
CA THR A 240 44.10 -27.77 -26.14
C THR A 240 45.47 -27.90 -25.49
N GLU A 241 45.62 -27.59 -24.20
CA GLU A 241 46.85 -27.78 -23.43
C GLU A 241 47.22 -29.25 -23.31
N ARG A 242 46.28 -30.13 -22.94
CA ARG A 242 46.48 -31.57 -22.91
C ARG A 242 46.88 -32.16 -24.27
N GLN A 243 46.25 -31.72 -25.36
CA GLN A 243 46.63 -32.15 -26.70
C GLN A 243 48.09 -31.77 -27.03
N ARG A 244 48.55 -30.58 -26.60
CA ARG A 244 49.96 -30.15 -26.77
C ARG A 244 50.91 -31.00 -25.96
N GLU A 245 50.57 -31.30 -24.70
CA GLU A 245 51.38 -32.19 -23.84
C GLU A 245 51.46 -33.60 -24.40
N LEU A 246 50.31 -34.16 -24.85
CA LEU A 246 50.25 -35.47 -25.50
C LEU A 246 51.06 -35.52 -26.81
N ALA A 247 50.98 -34.46 -27.62
CA ALA A 247 51.80 -34.35 -28.84
C ALA A 247 53.30 -34.34 -28.52
N THR A 248 53.74 -33.67 -27.46
CA THR A 248 55.13 -33.64 -27.00
C THR A 248 55.59 -35.02 -26.54
N LEU A 249 54.77 -35.76 -25.78
CA LEU A 249 55.03 -37.12 -25.35
C LEU A 249 55.14 -38.09 -26.52
N LYS A 250 54.32 -37.97 -27.54
CA LYS A 250 54.37 -38.73 -28.77
C LYS A 250 55.68 -38.49 -29.55
N VAL A 251 56.16 -37.25 -29.63
CA VAL A 251 57.46 -36.90 -30.27
C VAL A 251 58.63 -37.47 -29.49
N LEU A 252 58.48 -37.65 -28.16
CA LEU A 252 59.50 -38.27 -27.31
C LEU A 252 59.56 -39.84 -27.39
N GLY A 253 58.59 -40.43 -28.17
CA GLY A 253 58.66 -41.88 -28.48
C GLY A 253 57.68 -42.73 -27.60
N PHE A 254 56.79 -42.14 -26.87
CA PHE A 254 55.76 -42.88 -26.10
C PHE A 254 54.61 -43.39 -27.01
N TYR A 255 54.15 -44.63 -26.78
CA TYR A 255 53.04 -45.25 -27.55
C TYR A 255 51.67 -44.77 -27.09
N ASP A 256 50.73 -44.83 -28.02
CA ASP A 256 49.33 -44.36 -27.75
C ASP A 256 48.65 -45.04 -26.56
N VAL A 257 49.02 -46.25 -26.18
CA VAL A 257 48.52 -46.99 -25.01
C VAL A 257 49.06 -46.50 -23.68
N GLU A 258 50.18 -45.75 -23.69
CA GLU A 258 50.90 -45.25 -22.50
C GLU A 258 50.51 -43.78 -22.19
N VAL A 259 49.81 -43.15 -23.13
CA VAL A 259 49.48 -41.70 -23.10
C VAL A 259 47.99 -41.44 -22.92
N GLY A 260 47.14 -42.48 -22.90
CA GLY A 260 45.67 -42.42 -22.81
C GLY A 260 45.08 -42.36 -21.41
#